data_a66eb2ee04c53d02f9e15f061618613a
#
_entry.id   a66eb2ee04c53d02f9e15f061618613a
#
_cell.length_a   1.000
_cell.length_b   1.000
_cell.length_c   1.000
_cell.angle_alpha   90.00
_cell.angle_beta   90.00
_cell.angle_gamma   90.00
#
_symmetry.space_group_name_H-M   'P 1'
#
loop_
_entity.id
_entity.type
_entity.pdbx_description
1 polymer ?
#
loop_
_entity_poly.entity_id
_entity_poly.type
_entity_poly.pdbx_seq_one_letter_code
_entity_poly.pdbx_strand_id
1 'polypeptide(L)'
;MKNKLNGIQNYMKNNGIYEVQMLDKFEDNSIKFIEGIDLSTAYSFEITFKKVAYIHCLMSLYEPEFRLATEEEDNEIRKNYGAYPGKTVFIFDVDKDTEYYNKYFVIAEDLDYKTELVFR
;
A
#
# COMPACT_ATOMS: atom_id res chain seq x y z
N MET A 1 12.03 6.38 4.62
CA MET A 1 10.76 5.62 4.43
C MET A 1 9.56 6.27 5.10
N LYS A 2 9.68 6.69 6.35
CA LYS A 2 8.59 7.42 7.04
C LYS A 2 8.13 8.65 6.28
N ASN A 3 9.04 9.38 5.64
CA ASN A 3 8.71 10.59 4.89
C ASN A 3 7.82 10.28 3.68
N LYS A 4 8.08 9.17 3.00
CA LYS A 4 7.24 8.73 1.86
C LYS A 4 5.85 8.34 2.35
N LEU A 5 5.76 7.58 3.44
CA LEU A 5 4.47 7.17 4.01
C LEU A 5 3.66 8.37 4.49
N ASN A 6 4.29 9.33 5.15
CA ASN A 6 3.63 10.57 5.57
C ASN A 6 3.14 11.36 4.36
N GLY A 7 3.96 11.43 3.30
CA GLY A 7 3.58 12.10 2.06
C GLY A 7 2.35 11.48 1.41
N ILE A 8 2.28 10.15 1.38
CA ILE A 8 1.13 9.40 0.87
C ILE A 8 -0.12 9.75 1.67
N GLN A 9 -0.07 9.65 3.00
CA GLN A 9 -1.23 9.90 3.86
C GLN A 9 -1.70 11.34 3.77
N ASN A 10 -0.77 12.30 3.76
CA ASN A 10 -1.10 13.72 3.63
C ASN A 10 -1.74 14.02 2.26
N TYR A 11 -1.21 13.45 1.21
CA TYR A 11 -1.75 13.66 -0.14
C TYR A 11 -3.17 13.11 -0.26
N MET A 12 -3.40 11.90 0.23
CA MET A 12 -4.72 11.28 0.21
C MET A 12 -5.73 12.12 0.98
N LYS A 13 -5.36 12.55 2.20
CA LYS A 13 -6.23 13.38 3.03
C LYS A 13 -6.54 14.73 2.37
N ASN A 14 -5.52 15.39 1.85
CA ASN A 14 -5.67 16.74 1.28
C ASN A 14 -6.41 16.75 -0.06
N ASN A 15 -6.46 15.63 -0.76
CA ASN A 15 -7.09 15.52 -2.08
C ASN A 15 -8.36 14.66 -2.07
N GLY A 16 -8.86 14.28 -0.90
CA GLY A 16 -10.10 13.54 -0.78
C GLY A 16 -10.06 12.16 -1.41
N ILE A 17 -8.92 11.49 -1.36
CA ILE A 17 -8.77 10.14 -1.90
C ILE A 17 -9.16 9.16 -0.80
N TYR A 18 -10.33 8.54 -0.92
CA TYR A 18 -10.88 7.64 0.07
C TYR A 18 -10.69 6.17 -0.27
N GLU A 19 -10.41 5.86 -1.52
CA GLU A 19 -10.27 4.48 -1.98
C GLU A 19 -9.07 4.36 -2.89
N VAL A 20 -8.30 3.28 -2.71
CA VAL A 20 -7.25 2.87 -3.64
C VAL A 20 -7.52 1.45 -4.08
N GLN A 21 -7.21 1.14 -5.33
CA GLN A 21 -7.38 -0.19 -5.91
C GLN A 21 -6.05 -0.71 -6.43
N MET A 22 -5.86 -2.01 -6.27
CA MET A 22 -4.70 -2.68 -6.85
C MET A 22 -4.86 -2.71 -8.37
N LEU A 23 -3.86 -2.20 -9.07
CA LEU A 23 -3.83 -2.27 -10.53
C LEU A 23 -3.54 -3.71 -10.94
N ASP A 24 -4.28 -4.21 -11.95
CA ASP A 24 -4.22 -5.59 -12.40
C ASP A 24 -3.03 -5.91 -13.33
N LYS A 25 -2.03 -5.05 -13.37
CA LYS A 25 -0.81 -5.25 -14.15
C LYS A 25 0.39 -5.29 -13.21
N PHE A 26 1.18 -6.34 -13.32
CA PHE A 26 2.38 -6.53 -12.50
C PHE A 26 3.61 -6.52 -13.40
N GLU A 27 4.57 -5.65 -13.08
CA GLU A 27 5.85 -5.56 -13.79
C GLU A 27 6.98 -5.66 -12.76
N ASP A 28 7.99 -6.50 -13.05
CA ASP A 28 9.19 -6.65 -12.21
C ASP A 28 8.90 -6.93 -10.74
N ASN A 29 7.85 -7.72 -10.47
CA ASN A 29 7.37 -8.00 -9.10
C ASN A 29 6.96 -6.74 -8.35
N SER A 30 6.56 -5.70 -9.06
CA SER A 30 6.03 -4.48 -8.47
C SER A 30 4.51 -4.55 -8.41
N ILE A 31 3.94 -3.99 -7.35
CA ILE A 31 2.48 -3.89 -7.17
C ILE A 31 2.11 -2.44 -7.02
N LYS A 32 1.09 -2.00 -7.78
CA LYS A 32 0.63 -0.62 -7.77
C LYS A 32 -0.78 -0.53 -7.22
N PHE A 33 -1.00 0.49 -6.40
CA PHE A 33 -2.33 0.92 -5.98
C PHE A 33 -2.60 2.30 -6.57
N ILE A 34 -3.78 2.49 -7.13
CA ILE A 34 -4.20 3.74 -7.75
C ILE A 34 -5.52 4.20 -7.12
N GLU A 35 -5.84 5.50 -7.26
CA GLU A 35 -7.11 6.01 -6.75
C GLU A 35 -8.28 5.25 -7.37
N GLY A 36 -9.32 4.98 -6.55
CA GLY A 36 -10.39 4.05 -6.89
C GLY A 36 -11.58 4.62 -7.65
N ILE A 37 -11.55 5.92 -8.01
CA ILE A 37 -12.67 6.58 -8.67
C ILE A 37 -12.38 6.72 -10.15
N ASP A 38 -13.23 6.15 -10.99
CA ASP A 38 -13.13 6.20 -12.45
C ASP A 38 -11.74 5.86 -13.00
N LEU A 39 -11.45 4.59 -13.08
CA LEU A 39 -10.16 4.06 -13.54
C LEU A 39 -10.11 3.78 -15.03
N SER A 40 -11.03 4.35 -15.82
CA SER A 40 -11.18 3.97 -17.22
C SER A 40 -9.96 4.31 -18.08
N THR A 41 -9.39 5.51 -17.94
CA THR A 41 -8.31 5.98 -18.82
C THR A 41 -7.13 6.61 -18.09
N ALA A 42 -7.35 7.24 -16.93
CA ALA A 42 -6.29 7.98 -16.24
C ALA A 42 -6.53 8.00 -14.73
N TYR A 43 -5.47 8.26 -13.99
CA TYR A 43 -5.52 8.46 -12.55
C TYR A 43 -4.43 9.44 -12.14
N SER A 44 -4.63 10.15 -11.02
CA SER A 44 -3.71 11.20 -10.55
C SER A 44 -2.93 10.84 -9.31
N PHE A 45 -3.05 9.61 -8.83
CA PHE A 45 -2.34 9.13 -7.65
C PHE A 45 -2.00 7.67 -7.81
N GLU A 46 -0.74 7.33 -7.54
CA GLU A 46 -0.22 5.97 -7.69
C GLU A 46 0.79 5.68 -6.58
N ILE A 47 0.63 4.53 -5.92
CA ILE A 47 1.60 4.00 -4.97
C ILE A 47 2.18 2.74 -5.59
N THR A 48 3.51 2.62 -5.63
CA THR A 48 4.20 1.46 -6.17
C THR A 48 5.05 0.80 -5.10
N PHE A 49 4.78 -0.46 -4.80
CA PHE A 49 5.65 -1.30 -3.97
C PHE A 49 6.58 -2.08 -4.89
N LYS A 50 7.88 -1.96 -4.67
CA LYS A 50 8.92 -2.51 -5.55
C LYS A 50 9.51 -3.80 -5.00
N LYS A 51 9.75 -4.74 -5.88
CA LYS A 51 10.33 -6.05 -5.56
C LYS A 51 9.60 -6.71 -4.40
N VAL A 52 8.31 -6.92 -4.62
CA VAL A 52 7.41 -7.53 -3.64
C VAL A 52 7.73 -9.00 -3.50
N ALA A 53 7.94 -9.44 -2.26
CA ALA A 53 8.15 -10.85 -1.92
C ALA A 53 6.85 -11.52 -1.49
N TYR A 54 5.97 -10.79 -0.82
CA TYR A 54 4.71 -11.33 -0.31
C TYR A 54 3.69 -10.21 -0.14
N ILE A 55 2.43 -10.51 -0.42
CA ILE A 55 1.33 -9.58 -0.17
C ILE A 55 0.11 -10.34 0.35
N HIS A 56 -0.51 -9.77 1.39
CA HIS A 56 -1.78 -10.21 1.93
C HIS A 56 -2.69 -8.99 2.00
N CYS A 57 -3.59 -8.85 1.02
CA CYS A 57 -4.35 -7.62 0.86
C CYS A 57 -5.59 -7.84 0.01
N LEU A 58 -6.61 -7.04 0.25
CA LEU A 58 -7.74 -6.93 -0.66
C LEU A 58 -7.33 -6.14 -1.90
N MET A 59 -8.02 -6.36 -3.00
CA MET A 59 -7.76 -5.63 -4.24
C MET A 59 -8.22 -4.16 -4.17
N SER A 60 -9.14 -3.84 -3.27
CA SER A 60 -9.63 -2.48 -3.07
C SER A 60 -9.61 -2.17 -1.57
N LEU A 61 -9.08 -1.01 -1.21
CA LEU A 61 -8.95 -0.55 0.17
C LEU A 61 -9.66 0.78 0.33
N TYR A 62 -10.58 0.85 1.30
CA TYR A 62 -11.31 2.07 1.62
C TYR A 62 -10.67 2.74 2.84
N GLU A 63 -10.31 4.01 2.69
CA GLU A 63 -9.63 4.82 3.72
C GLU A 63 -8.46 4.08 4.38
N PRO A 64 -7.53 3.51 3.60
CA PRO A 64 -6.41 2.80 4.19
C PRO A 64 -5.42 3.74 4.85
N GLU A 65 -4.79 3.26 5.91
CA GLU A 65 -3.67 3.95 6.55
C GLU A 65 -2.42 3.10 6.33
N PHE A 66 -1.45 3.66 5.61
CA PHE A 66 -0.19 2.96 5.28
C PHE A 66 0.88 3.32 6.30
N ARG A 67 1.54 2.32 6.87
CA ARG A 67 2.60 2.53 7.85
C ARG A 67 3.62 1.40 7.84
N LEU A 68 4.74 1.61 8.51
CA LEU A 68 5.68 0.53 8.77
C LEU A 68 5.13 -0.38 9.86
N ALA A 69 5.48 -1.65 9.80
CA ALA A 69 5.16 -2.61 10.85
C ALA A 69 5.89 -2.22 12.14
N THR A 70 5.25 -2.47 13.28
CA THR A 70 5.95 -2.43 14.55
C THR A 70 6.91 -3.61 14.62
N GLU A 71 7.85 -3.58 15.57
CA GLU A 71 8.79 -4.69 15.75
C GLU A 71 8.05 -6.01 15.98
N GLU A 72 7.02 -5.99 16.82
CA GLU A 72 6.21 -7.16 17.12
C GLU A 72 5.49 -7.69 15.87
N GLU A 73 4.86 -6.80 15.10
CA GLU A 73 4.19 -7.17 13.83
C GLU A 73 5.19 -7.74 12.83
N ASP A 74 6.33 -7.10 12.69
CA ASP A 74 7.39 -7.53 11.77
C ASP A 74 7.85 -8.95 12.10
N ASN A 75 8.15 -9.21 13.36
CA ASN A 75 8.59 -10.52 13.83
C ASN A 75 7.53 -11.61 13.59
N GLU A 76 6.28 -11.31 13.90
CA GLU A 76 5.17 -12.25 13.71
C GLU A 76 4.93 -12.57 12.24
N ILE A 77 4.90 -11.55 11.39
CA ILE A 77 4.67 -11.73 9.95
C ILE A 77 5.78 -12.55 9.33
N ARG A 78 7.05 -12.25 9.64
CA ARG A 78 8.19 -13.00 9.10
C ARG A 78 8.22 -14.44 9.60
N LYS A 79 7.80 -14.67 10.83
CA LYS A 79 7.71 -16.02 11.38
C LYS A 79 6.69 -16.87 10.62
N ASN A 80 5.55 -16.29 10.26
CA ASN A 80 4.44 -17.01 9.64
C ASN A 80 4.53 -17.08 8.12
N TYR A 81 5.14 -16.10 7.47
CA TYR A 81 5.11 -15.96 6.00
C TYR A 81 6.48 -16.02 5.33
N GLY A 82 7.57 -15.91 6.09
CA GLY A 82 8.92 -15.95 5.56
C GLY A 82 9.76 -14.75 5.97
N ALA A 83 11.06 -14.98 6.13
CA ALA A 83 11.96 -13.95 6.66
C ALA A 83 12.23 -12.81 5.67
N TYR A 84 12.42 -13.13 4.40
CA TYR A 84 12.69 -12.18 3.31
C TYR A 84 13.70 -11.09 3.72
N PRO A 85 14.97 -11.46 4.00
CA PRO A 85 15.96 -10.50 4.47
C PRO A 85 16.18 -9.36 3.47
N GLY A 86 16.40 -8.17 3.99
CA GLY A 86 16.58 -6.97 3.15
C GLY A 86 15.28 -6.32 2.70
N LYS A 87 14.13 -6.90 3.02
CA LYS A 87 12.82 -6.33 2.66
C LYS A 87 12.11 -5.78 3.88
N THR A 88 11.21 -4.84 3.64
CA THR A 88 10.46 -4.11 4.68
C THR A 88 9.02 -4.59 4.70
N VAL A 89 8.45 -4.69 5.89
CA VAL A 89 7.03 -5.01 6.08
C VAL A 89 6.24 -3.71 6.21
N PHE A 90 5.33 -3.49 5.26
CA PHE A 90 4.40 -2.34 5.26
C PHE A 90 3.02 -2.82 5.67
N ILE A 91 2.38 -2.09 6.58
CA ILE A 91 1.04 -2.43 7.09
C ILE A 91 0.00 -1.47 6.47
N PHE A 92 -1.14 -2.03 6.11
CA PHE A 92 -2.32 -1.28 5.68
C PHE A 92 -3.42 -1.49 6.71
N ASP A 93 -3.71 -0.47 7.52
CA ASP A 93 -4.83 -0.49 8.44
C ASP A 93 -6.09 -0.06 7.71
N VAL A 94 -7.14 -0.86 7.78
CA VAL A 94 -8.44 -0.55 7.16
C VAL A 94 -9.51 -0.64 8.22
N ASP A 95 -10.41 0.33 8.27
CA ASP A 95 -11.49 0.42 9.27
C ASP A 95 -10.96 0.40 10.72
N LYS A 96 -9.88 1.12 10.96
CA LYS A 96 -9.09 1.04 12.19
C LYS A 96 -9.88 1.29 13.48
N ASP A 97 -10.78 2.24 13.47
CA ASP A 97 -11.51 2.63 14.68
C ASP A 97 -12.91 1.99 14.75
N THR A 98 -13.12 0.89 14.06
CA THR A 98 -14.40 0.19 13.98
C THR A 98 -14.22 -1.29 14.35
N GLU A 99 -15.37 -1.98 14.53
CA GLU A 99 -15.38 -3.43 14.74
C GLU A 99 -14.92 -4.24 13.51
N TYR A 100 -14.83 -3.58 12.34
CA TYR A 100 -14.40 -4.20 11.08
C TYR A 100 -12.91 -3.99 10.82
N TYR A 101 -12.14 -3.59 11.81
CA TYR A 101 -10.70 -3.34 11.67
C TYR A 101 -9.97 -4.58 11.15
N ASN A 102 -9.22 -4.38 10.07
CA ASN A 102 -8.34 -5.38 9.50
C ASN A 102 -6.98 -4.79 9.19
N LYS A 103 -5.96 -5.64 9.33
CA LYS A 103 -4.60 -5.32 8.90
C LYS A 103 -4.27 -6.17 7.69
N TYR A 104 -3.79 -5.50 6.67
CA TYR A 104 -3.19 -6.16 5.51
C TYR A 104 -1.73 -5.76 5.46
N PHE A 105 -0.93 -6.46 4.67
CA PHE A 105 0.50 -6.14 4.62
C PHE A 105 1.11 -6.50 3.28
N VAL A 106 2.25 -5.88 2.99
CA VAL A 106 3.12 -6.23 1.88
C VAL A 106 4.56 -6.26 2.38
N ILE A 107 5.32 -7.25 1.92
CA ILE A 107 6.76 -7.34 2.17
C ILE A 107 7.44 -6.98 0.87
N ALA A 108 8.14 -5.86 0.84
CA ALA A 108 8.73 -5.30 -0.37
C ALA A 108 10.06 -4.62 -0.06
N GLU A 109 10.88 -4.43 -1.09
CA GLU A 109 12.16 -3.76 -0.92
C GLU A 109 12.02 -2.26 -0.71
N ASP A 110 11.09 -1.62 -1.44
CA ASP A 110 10.89 -0.18 -1.39
C ASP A 110 9.49 0.20 -1.84
N LEU A 111 9.15 1.47 -1.67
CA LEU A 111 7.92 2.01 -2.21
C LEU A 111 8.17 3.43 -2.74
N ASP A 112 7.36 3.82 -3.72
CA ASP A 112 7.30 5.17 -4.24
C ASP A 112 5.85 5.56 -4.51
N TYR A 113 5.62 6.86 -4.70
CA TYR A 113 4.29 7.33 -5.08
C TYR A 113 4.42 8.49 -6.07
N LYS A 114 3.39 8.64 -6.90
CA LYS A 114 3.27 9.72 -7.87
C LYS A 114 1.96 10.46 -7.67
N THR A 115 2.02 11.77 -7.84
CA THR A 115 0.86 12.65 -7.67
C THR A 115 0.50 13.37 -8.97
N GLU A 116 1.14 13.01 -10.07
CA GLU A 116 0.84 13.57 -11.40
C GLU A 116 -0.09 12.66 -12.18
N LEU A 117 -0.79 13.22 -13.15
CA LEU A 117 -1.72 12.46 -13.99
C LEU A 117 -1.00 11.36 -14.76
N VAL A 118 -1.52 10.15 -14.64
CA VAL A 118 -0.98 8.97 -15.33
C VAL A 118 -2.09 8.39 -16.20
N PHE A 119 -1.78 8.09 -17.46
CA PHE A 119 -2.72 7.46 -18.40
C PHE A 119 -2.51 5.95 -18.42
N ARG A 120 -3.61 5.24 -18.41
CA ARG A 120 -3.61 3.76 -18.42
C ARG A 120 -3.31 3.19 -19.79
#